data_9f57243ef8435e1df634cc1a2d05c878
#
_entry.id   9f57243ef8435e1df634cc1a2d05c878
#
_cell.length_a   1.000
_cell.length_b   1.000
_cell.length_c   1.000
_cell.angle_alpha   90.00
_cell.angle_beta   90.00
_cell.angle_gamma   90.00
#
_symmetry.space_group_name_H-M   'P 1'
#
loop_
_entity.id
_entity.type
_entity.pdbx_description
1 polymer ?
#
loop_
_entity_poly.entity_id
_entity_poly.type
_entity_poly.pdbx_seq_one_letter_code
_entity_poly.pdbx_strand_id
1 'polypeptide(L)'
;MKQSLTSICGAVAAAAVVLFSCGQPASDASAKFEANSATIAQVFADFEAESDDFFTHFNAEAVWRGTGLNAPDTVTLEQVTAKYKAAWFKYDYELVSPTNFLPGVNPQTKAVDGSVRGYFEWNISKAATDSTEAKSVRVKVYESFDFNPDGEIMYTQVYGNLAAGYAYLDE
;
A
#
# COMPACT_ATOMS: atom_id res chain seq x y z
N MET A 1 88.53 -20.54 3.49
CA MET A 1 87.45 -19.48 3.68
C MET A 1 86.20 -19.99 3.00
N LYS A 2 85.19 -20.46 3.76
CA LYS A 2 83.94 -21.00 3.24
C LYS A 2 82.88 -19.92 3.42
N GLN A 3 82.26 -19.44 2.33
CA GLN A 3 81.12 -18.56 2.36
C GLN A 3 79.84 -19.42 2.23
N SER A 4 78.96 -19.23 3.21
CA SER A 4 77.63 -19.90 3.26
C SER A 4 76.62 -19.00 2.54
N LEU A 5 75.93 -19.51 1.51
CA LEU A 5 74.80 -18.88 0.90
C LEU A 5 73.54 -19.25 1.69
N THR A 6 72.92 -18.31 2.31
CA THR A 6 71.60 -18.42 2.95
C THR A 6 70.51 -18.13 1.91
N SER A 7 69.73 -19.15 1.55
CA SER A 7 68.58 -19.05 0.67
C SER A 7 67.39 -18.53 1.47
N ILE A 8 66.85 -17.38 1.08
CA ILE A 8 65.63 -16.83 1.66
C ILE A 8 64.43 -17.26 0.78
N CYS A 9 63.69 -18.27 1.27
CA CYS A 9 62.37 -18.62 0.71
C CYS A 9 61.31 -17.60 1.15
N GLY A 10 60.90 -16.74 0.25
CA GLY A 10 59.77 -15.84 0.46
C GLY A 10 58.45 -16.56 0.27
N ALA A 11 57.71 -16.75 1.33
CA ALA A 11 56.34 -17.27 1.29
C ALA A 11 55.39 -16.13 0.90
N VAL A 12 54.82 -16.18 -0.28
CA VAL A 12 53.74 -15.31 -0.71
C VAL A 12 52.43 -15.88 -0.13
N ALA A 13 51.92 -15.24 0.92
CA ALA A 13 50.59 -15.54 1.45
C ALA A 13 49.53 -14.83 0.57
N ALA A 14 48.83 -15.59 -0.26
CA ALA A 14 47.68 -15.14 -0.99
C ALA A 14 46.49 -14.99 -0.03
N ALA A 15 46.16 -13.77 0.39
CA ALA A 15 44.95 -13.48 1.15
C ALA A 15 43.74 -13.53 0.21
N ALA A 16 42.99 -14.64 0.26
CA ALA A 16 41.67 -14.71 -0.39
C ALA A 16 40.68 -13.85 0.39
N VAL A 17 40.37 -12.65 -0.14
CA VAL A 17 39.28 -11.82 0.35
C VAL A 17 37.96 -12.46 -0.10
N VAL A 18 37.36 -13.24 0.76
CA VAL A 18 35.98 -13.74 0.58
C VAL A 18 35.05 -12.59 0.83
N LEU A 19 34.58 -11.94 -0.25
CA LEU A 19 33.47 -10.99 -0.20
C LEU A 19 32.19 -11.76 0.16
N PHE A 20 31.90 -11.89 1.45
CA PHE A 20 30.55 -12.23 1.89
C PHE A 20 29.67 -11.06 1.50
N SER A 21 28.92 -11.19 0.40
CA SER A 21 27.74 -10.42 0.15
C SER A 21 26.75 -10.75 1.27
N CYS A 22 26.83 -10.01 2.38
CA CYS A 22 25.82 -10.03 3.42
C CYS A 22 24.55 -9.43 2.82
N GLY A 23 23.69 -10.26 2.23
CA GLY A 23 22.28 -9.94 2.19
C GLY A 23 21.86 -9.79 3.65
N GLN A 24 21.73 -8.56 4.14
CA GLN A 24 21.11 -8.35 5.45
C GLN A 24 19.73 -9.01 5.40
N PRO A 25 19.38 -9.85 6.38
CA PRO A 25 18.01 -10.34 6.49
C PRO A 25 17.10 -9.11 6.54
N ALA A 26 16.00 -9.16 5.78
CA ALA A 26 15.00 -8.11 5.80
C ALA A 26 14.66 -7.84 7.26
N SER A 27 14.65 -6.56 7.68
CA SER A 27 14.23 -6.21 9.03
C SER A 27 12.78 -6.69 9.22
N ASP A 28 12.35 -7.01 10.45
CA ASP A 28 10.96 -7.39 10.74
C ASP A 28 9.96 -6.40 10.15
N ALA A 29 10.30 -5.12 10.12
CA ALA A 29 9.50 -4.06 9.52
C ALA A 29 9.38 -4.18 7.99
N SER A 30 10.46 -4.59 7.29
CA SER A 30 10.40 -4.84 5.84
C SER A 30 9.55 -6.07 5.53
N ALA A 31 9.68 -7.15 6.30
CA ALA A 31 8.83 -8.33 6.12
C ALA A 31 7.34 -8.02 6.37
N LYS A 32 7.05 -7.21 7.39
CA LYS A 32 5.69 -6.71 7.65
C LYS A 32 5.17 -5.84 6.50
N PHE A 33 5.98 -4.95 5.97
CA PHE A 33 5.60 -4.12 4.82
C PHE A 33 5.24 -4.98 3.61
N GLU A 34 6.02 -6.00 3.28
CA GLU A 34 5.72 -6.90 2.16
C GLU A 34 4.40 -7.67 2.39
N ALA A 35 4.20 -8.23 3.58
CA ALA A 35 2.96 -8.94 3.93
C ALA A 35 1.75 -7.99 3.88
N ASN A 36 1.86 -6.81 4.47
CA ASN A 36 0.79 -5.82 4.49
C ASN A 36 0.50 -5.25 3.09
N SER A 37 1.51 -5.10 2.23
CA SER A 37 1.33 -4.72 0.82
C SER A 37 0.53 -5.77 0.04
N ALA A 38 0.78 -7.05 0.31
CA ALA A 38 -0.01 -8.14 -0.28
C ALA A 38 -1.47 -8.09 0.21
N THR A 39 -1.71 -7.78 1.50
CA THR A 39 -3.06 -7.56 2.03
C THR A 39 -3.75 -6.41 1.31
N ILE A 40 -3.07 -5.26 1.09
CA ILE A 40 -3.68 -4.12 0.38
C ILE A 40 -3.96 -4.45 -1.09
N ALA A 41 -3.12 -5.24 -1.75
CA ALA A 41 -3.41 -5.69 -3.11
C ALA A 41 -4.71 -6.52 -3.16
N GLN A 42 -4.96 -7.37 -2.15
CA GLN A 42 -6.23 -8.11 -2.03
C GLN A 42 -7.40 -7.18 -1.70
N VAL A 43 -7.23 -6.23 -0.78
CA VAL A 43 -8.24 -5.18 -0.48
C VAL A 43 -8.71 -4.47 -1.75
N PHE A 44 -7.79 -4.10 -2.65
CA PHE A 44 -8.17 -3.46 -3.90
C PHE A 44 -8.88 -4.40 -4.86
N ALA A 45 -8.46 -5.66 -4.94
CA ALA A 45 -9.14 -6.67 -5.76
C ALA A 45 -10.58 -6.93 -5.25
N ASP A 46 -10.76 -7.03 -3.94
CA ASP A 46 -12.09 -7.23 -3.32
C ASP A 46 -12.98 -6.00 -3.50
N PHE A 47 -12.40 -4.79 -3.44
CA PHE A 47 -13.12 -3.53 -3.72
C PHE A 47 -13.59 -3.45 -5.17
N GLU A 48 -12.73 -3.79 -6.12
CA GLU A 48 -13.05 -3.85 -7.56
C GLU A 48 -14.11 -4.91 -7.85
N ALA A 49 -14.06 -6.04 -7.14
CA ALA A 49 -15.06 -7.11 -7.23
C ALA A 49 -16.35 -6.80 -6.47
N GLU A 50 -16.46 -5.67 -5.76
CA GLU A 50 -17.60 -5.29 -4.93
C GLU A 50 -17.95 -6.34 -3.87
N SER A 51 -16.93 -7.06 -3.40
CA SER A 51 -17.07 -8.15 -2.45
C SER A 51 -17.14 -7.67 -1.01
N ASP A 52 -18.01 -8.30 -0.22
CA ASP A 52 -18.04 -8.09 1.24
C ASP A 52 -16.74 -8.54 1.93
N ASP A 53 -15.90 -9.36 1.27
CA ASP A 53 -14.59 -9.76 1.77
C ASP A 53 -13.66 -8.55 1.96
N PHE A 54 -13.85 -7.46 1.19
CA PHE A 54 -13.19 -6.18 1.42
C PHE A 54 -13.18 -5.76 2.88
N PHE A 55 -14.32 -5.86 3.57
CA PHE A 55 -14.47 -5.39 4.95
C PHE A 55 -13.80 -6.31 5.97
N THR A 56 -13.50 -7.56 5.61
CA THR A 56 -12.86 -8.53 6.51
C THR A 56 -11.38 -8.25 6.77
N HIS A 57 -10.74 -7.42 5.94
CA HIS A 57 -9.35 -7.01 6.10
C HIS A 57 -9.16 -5.93 7.19
N PHE A 58 -10.25 -5.34 7.67
CA PHE A 58 -10.22 -4.25 8.63
C PHE A 58 -10.61 -4.74 10.03
N ASN A 59 -9.89 -4.25 11.02
CA ASN A 59 -10.29 -4.45 12.41
C ASN A 59 -11.64 -3.76 12.68
N ALA A 60 -12.43 -4.31 13.59
CA ALA A 60 -13.75 -3.75 13.95
C ALA A 60 -13.69 -2.30 14.45
N GLU A 61 -12.53 -1.90 15.03
CA GLU A 61 -12.27 -0.53 15.52
C GLU A 61 -11.53 0.33 14.48
N ALA A 62 -11.41 -0.14 13.24
CA ALA A 62 -10.72 0.59 12.18
C ALA A 62 -11.35 1.96 11.92
N VAL A 63 -10.49 2.92 11.62
CA VAL A 63 -10.87 4.32 11.40
C VAL A 63 -10.47 4.76 10.00
N TRP A 64 -11.41 5.34 9.26
CA TRP A 64 -11.17 6.06 8.02
C TRP A 64 -11.15 7.55 8.27
N ARG A 65 -10.22 8.22 7.63
CA ARG A 65 -10.16 9.68 7.61
C ARG A 65 -10.27 10.19 6.19
N GLY A 66 -11.29 10.99 5.93
CA GLY A 66 -11.43 11.70 4.66
C GLY A 66 -10.57 12.96 4.63
N THR A 67 -10.18 13.38 3.42
CA THR A 67 -9.39 14.61 3.19
C THR A 67 -10.18 15.66 2.42
N GLY A 68 -11.45 15.39 2.12
CA GLY A 68 -12.34 16.35 1.49
C GLY A 68 -12.69 17.54 2.40
N LEU A 69 -13.25 18.60 1.81
CA LEU A 69 -13.73 19.76 2.57
C LEU A 69 -14.79 19.34 3.60
N ASN A 70 -14.59 19.70 4.86
CA ASN A 70 -15.45 19.34 5.99
C ASN A 70 -15.61 17.82 6.22
N ALA A 71 -14.66 16.99 5.72
CA ALA A 71 -14.67 15.57 6.02
C ALA A 71 -14.50 15.35 7.53
N PRO A 72 -15.23 14.39 8.12
CA PRO A 72 -15.04 14.05 9.53
C PRO A 72 -13.65 13.46 9.79
N ASP A 73 -13.11 13.72 10.97
CA ASP A 73 -11.81 13.17 11.40
C ASP A 73 -11.86 11.65 11.62
N THR A 74 -13.05 11.11 11.85
CA THR A 74 -13.26 9.70 12.15
C THR A 74 -14.53 9.20 11.45
N VAL A 75 -14.38 8.13 10.65
CA VAL A 75 -15.48 7.36 10.07
C VAL A 75 -15.27 5.91 10.45
N THR A 76 -16.28 5.27 11.01
CA THR A 76 -16.19 3.87 11.48
C THR A 76 -16.33 2.86 10.34
N LEU A 77 -15.93 1.60 10.59
CA LEU A 77 -16.12 0.50 9.63
C LEU A 77 -17.59 0.37 9.22
N GLU A 78 -18.54 0.46 10.15
CA GLU A 78 -19.98 0.40 9.85
C GLU A 78 -20.41 1.50 8.87
N GLN A 79 -19.99 2.74 9.12
CA GLN A 79 -20.32 3.88 8.26
C GLN A 79 -19.68 3.74 6.86
N VAL A 80 -18.43 3.25 6.80
CA VAL A 80 -17.75 3.00 5.52
C VAL A 80 -18.42 1.87 4.76
N THR A 81 -18.82 0.79 5.43
CA THR A 81 -19.54 -0.32 4.81
C THR A 81 -20.83 0.17 4.13
N ALA A 82 -21.64 0.94 4.83
CA ALA A 82 -22.85 1.50 4.26
C ALA A 82 -22.56 2.42 3.05
N LYS A 83 -21.54 3.26 3.16
CA LYS A 83 -21.12 4.19 2.10
C LYS A 83 -20.62 3.44 0.86
N TYR A 84 -19.75 2.43 1.02
CA TYR A 84 -19.18 1.72 -0.13
C TYR A 84 -20.21 0.82 -0.82
N LYS A 85 -21.07 0.13 -0.08
CA LYS A 85 -22.20 -0.63 -0.69
C LYS A 85 -23.14 0.28 -1.48
N ALA A 86 -23.41 1.48 -1.00
CA ALA A 86 -24.20 2.46 -1.76
C ALA A 86 -23.44 2.99 -3.00
N ALA A 87 -22.13 3.10 -2.95
CA ALA A 87 -21.30 3.48 -4.08
C ALA A 87 -21.22 2.37 -5.14
N TRP A 88 -21.01 1.12 -4.74
CA TRP A 88 -20.99 -0.04 -5.62
C TRP A 88 -22.33 -0.26 -6.36
N PHE A 89 -23.44 0.04 -5.71
CA PHE A 89 -24.75 0.00 -6.38
C PHE A 89 -24.87 1.02 -7.55
N LYS A 90 -24.04 2.07 -7.54
CA LYS A 90 -24.17 3.21 -8.44
C LYS A 90 -23.04 3.35 -9.45
N TYR A 91 -21.87 2.87 -9.10
CA TYR A 91 -20.64 3.01 -9.87
C TYR A 91 -19.86 1.70 -9.89
N ASP A 92 -19.21 1.42 -11.01
CA ASP A 92 -18.22 0.36 -11.15
C ASP A 92 -16.82 0.95 -10.96
N TYR A 93 -15.89 0.15 -10.43
CA TYR A 93 -14.51 0.54 -10.16
C TYR A 93 -13.55 -0.41 -10.84
N GLU A 94 -12.54 0.15 -11.53
CA GLU A 94 -11.47 -0.60 -12.19
C GLU A 94 -10.11 0.00 -11.78
N LEU A 95 -9.20 -0.82 -11.30
CA LEU A 95 -7.83 -0.41 -10.99
C LEU A 95 -7.02 -0.37 -12.29
N VAL A 96 -6.81 0.83 -12.84
CA VAL A 96 -6.23 0.99 -14.19
C VAL A 96 -4.72 1.21 -14.21
N SER A 97 -4.08 1.27 -13.04
CA SER A 97 -2.62 1.36 -12.94
C SER A 97 -2.09 0.36 -11.93
N PRO A 98 -0.88 -0.18 -12.14
CA PRO A 98 -0.21 -0.94 -11.08
C PRO A 98 -0.09 -0.08 -9.82
N THR A 99 -0.44 -0.64 -8.68
CA THR A 99 -0.28 0.04 -7.41
C THR A 99 1.20 0.16 -7.07
N ASN A 100 1.65 1.37 -6.77
CA ASN A 100 2.99 1.62 -6.27
C ASN A 100 2.93 1.71 -4.74
N PHE A 101 3.37 0.65 -4.07
CA PHE A 101 3.45 0.60 -2.61
C PHE A 101 4.79 1.11 -2.11
N LEU A 102 4.74 1.97 -1.10
CA LEU A 102 5.90 2.50 -0.40
C LEU A 102 5.76 2.21 1.10
N PRO A 103 6.86 1.90 1.80
CA PRO A 103 6.82 1.71 3.23
C PRO A 103 6.51 3.02 3.95
N GLY A 104 5.63 2.95 4.94
CA GLY A 104 5.44 4.04 5.87
C GLY A 104 6.49 4.04 6.97
N VAL A 105 6.45 5.09 7.77
CA VAL A 105 7.40 5.27 8.87
C VAL A 105 6.67 5.70 10.13
N ASN A 106 7.14 5.24 11.27
CA ASN A 106 6.69 5.71 12.57
C ASN A 106 6.99 7.21 12.72
N PRO A 107 6.01 8.05 13.04
CA PRO A 107 6.18 9.51 13.07
C PRO A 107 7.16 10.00 14.14
N GLN A 108 7.39 9.24 15.21
CA GLN A 108 8.31 9.59 16.29
C GLN A 108 9.74 9.15 15.96
N THR A 109 9.92 7.88 15.57
CA THR A 109 11.26 7.28 15.37
C THR A 109 11.79 7.46 13.96
N LYS A 110 10.92 7.76 12.97
CA LYS A 110 11.23 7.84 11.53
C LYS A 110 11.72 6.52 10.92
N ALA A 111 11.64 5.43 11.66
CA ALA A 111 11.94 4.09 11.17
C ALA A 111 10.73 3.51 10.42
N VAL A 112 10.99 2.65 9.43
CA VAL A 112 9.97 1.85 8.74
C VAL A 112 9.22 1.01 9.79
N ASP A 113 7.88 0.96 9.73
CA ASP A 113 7.03 0.36 10.76
C ASP A 113 6.06 -0.71 10.23
N GLY A 114 6.15 -1.04 8.93
CA GLY A 114 5.26 -2.00 8.28
C GLY A 114 3.98 -1.40 7.73
N SER A 115 3.70 -0.12 7.98
CA SER A 115 2.58 0.57 7.35
C SER A 115 2.79 0.75 5.84
N VAL A 116 1.71 0.87 5.07
CA VAL A 116 1.73 0.91 3.60
C VAL A 116 1.20 2.25 3.11
N ARG A 117 1.82 2.78 2.08
CA ARG A 117 1.41 3.97 1.34
C ARG A 117 1.23 3.59 -0.12
N GLY A 118 0.02 3.74 -0.66
CA GLY A 118 -0.32 3.36 -2.02
C GLY A 118 -0.54 4.56 -2.93
N TYR A 119 0.06 4.52 -4.13
CA TYR A 119 -0.27 5.42 -5.24
C TYR A 119 -0.89 4.58 -6.35
N PHE A 120 -2.08 4.95 -6.78
CA PHE A 120 -2.84 4.20 -7.78
C PHE A 120 -3.85 5.09 -8.51
N GLU A 121 -4.55 4.52 -9.47
CA GLU A 121 -5.57 5.23 -10.25
C GLU A 121 -6.79 4.34 -10.42
N TRP A 122 -7.95 4.85 -10.03
CA TRP A 122 -9.24 4.25 -10.31
C TRP A 122 -9.82 4.83 -11.60
N ASN A 123 -10.35 3.95 -12.47
CA ASN A 123 -11.37 4.32 -13.43
C ASN A 123 -12.73 4.03 -12.78
N ILE A 124 -13.50 5.09 -12.55
CA ILE A 124 -14.83 4.97 -11.95
C ILE A 124 -15.84 5.19 -13.08
N SER A 125 -16.78 4.28 -13.25
CA SER A 125 -17.78 4.38 -14.30
C SER A 125 -19.20 4.31 -13.75
N LYS A 126 -20.12 4.87 -14.51
CA LYS A 126 -21.56 4.84 -14.28
C LYS A 126 -22.25 4.41 -15.57
N ALA A 127 -23.04 3.36 -15.48
CA ALA A 127 -23.76 2.84 -16.62
C ALA A 127 -24.77 3.86 -17.19
N ALA A 128 -25.09 3.71 -18.49
CA ALA A 128 -26.19 4.46 -19.12
C ALA A 128 -27.53 4.10 -18.48
N THR A 129 -28.43 5.06 -18.47
CA THR A 129 -29.85 4.88 -18.12
C THR A 129 -30.73 5.28 -19.31
N ASP A 130 -32.03 5.19 -19.18
CA ASP A 130 -32.97 5.65 -20.24
C ASP A 130 -32.83 7.15 -20.56
N SER A 131 -32.25 7.95 -19.65
CA SER A 131 -32.14 9.40 -19.73
C SER A 131 -30.71 9.94 -19.70
N THR A 132 -29.72 9.10 -19.45
CA THR A 132 -28.29 9.52 -19.36
C THR A 132 -27.38 8.57 -20.10
N GLU A 133 -26.35 9.10 -20.75
CA GLU A 133 -25.30 8.29 -21.36
C GLU A 133 -24.35 7.70 -20.29
N ALA A 134 -23.66 6.61 -20.63
CA ALA A 134 -22.60 6.06 -19.79
C ALA A 134 -21.46 7.08 -19.66
N LYS A 135 -20.92 7.21 -18.45
CA LYS A 135 -19.78 8.09 -18.16
C LYS A 135 -18.69 7.33 -17.42
N SER A 136 -17.45 7.77 -17.58
CA SER A 136 -16.32 7.31 -16.77
C SER A 136 -15.36 8.44 -16.48
N VAL A 137 -14.61 8.31 -15.37
CA VAL A 137 -13.60 9.27 -14.95
C VAL A 137 -12.43 8.56 -14.28
N ARG A 138 -11.22 9.02 -14.58
CA ARG A 138 -10.01 8.53 -13.89
C ARG A 138 -9.65 9.44 -12.73
N VAL A 139 -9.40 8.85 -11.57
CA VAL A 139 -9.02 9.58 -10.36
C VAL A 139 -7.73 8.99 -9.81
N LYS A 140 -6.70 9.83 -9.71
CA LYS A 140 -5.44 9.47 -9.05
C LYS A 140 -5.63 9.57 -7.56
N VAL A 141 -5.15 8.55 -6.85
CA VAL A 141 -5.32 8.41 -5.40
C VAL A 141 -3.97 8.14 -4.76
N TYR A 142 -3.77 8.75 -3.61
CA TYR A 142 -2.81 8.34 -2.60
C TYR A 142 -3.59 7.89 -1.37
N GLU A 143 -3.25 6.73 -0.83
CA GLU A 143 -3.88 6.22 0.37
C GLU A 143 -2.85 5.65 1.34
N SER A 144 -3.06 5.89 2.63
CA SER A 144 -2.21 5.38 3.69
C SER A 144 -2.96 4.34 4.51
N PHE A 145 -2.25 3.28 4.91
CA PHE A 145 -2.78 2.18 5.70
C PHE A 145 -1.84 1.88 6.86
N ASP A 146 -2.39 1.89 8.07
CA ASP A 146 -1.67 1.48 9.28
C ASP A 146 -2.33 0.21 9.83
N PHE A 147 -1.52 -0.70 10.36
CA PHE A 147 -1.92 -2.05 10.74
C PHE A 147 -1.70 -2.31 12.23
N ASN A 148 -2.50 -3.20 12.80
CA ASN A 148 -2.25 -3.78 14.10
C ASN A 148 -1.18 -4.90 14.02
N PRO A 149 -0.71 -5.45 15.16
CA PRO A 149 0.25 -6.54 15.17
C PRO A 149 -0.25 -7.83 14.48
N ASP A 150 -1.56 -8.03 14.37
CA ASP A 150 -2.20 -9.20 13.78
C ASP A 150 -2.34 -9.07 12.25
N GLY A 151 -1.97 -7.92 11.67
CA GLY A 151 -2.02 -7.66 10.23
C GLY A 151 -3.37 -7.16 9.73
N GLU A 152 -4.28 -6.76 10.62
CA GLU A 152 -5.54 -6.12 10.25
C GLU A 152 -5.34 -4.60 10.09
N ILE A 153 -6.06 -3.99 9.17
CA ILE A 153 -6.01 -2.54 8.93
C ILE A 153 -6.75 -1.82 10.06
N MET A 154 -6.06 -0.92 10.75
CA MET A 154 -6.59 -0.10 11.84
C MET A 154 -6.93 1.31 11.42
N TYR A 155 -6.22 1.83 10.44
CA TYR A 155 -6.39 3.20 10.01
C TYR A 155 -6.13 3.32 8.51
N THR A 156 -6.97 4.10 7.84
CA THR A 156 -6.73 4.52 6.45
C THR A 156 -7.08 5.97 6.22
N GLN A 157 -6.34 6.62 5.34
CA GLN A 157 -6.59 8.00 4.93
C GLN A 157 -6.39 8.14 3.43
N VAL A 158 -7.44 8.62 2.76
CA VAL A 158 -7.51 8.74 1.30
C VAL A 158 -7.29 10.18 0.86
N TYR A 159 -6.39 10.38 -0.08
CA TYR A 159 -6.17 11.64 -0.77
C TYR A 159 -6.45 11.44 -2.27
N GLY A 160 -7.47 12.11 -2.75
CA GLY A 160 -7.89 12.05 -4.15
C GLY A 160 -9.08 12.96 -4.38
N ASN A 161 -9.26 13.41 -5.60
CA ASN A 161 -10.40 14.28 -5.95
C ASN A 161 -11.65 13.44 -6.29
N LEU A 162 -11.95 12.45 -5.44
CA LEU A 162 -13.09 11.54 -5.62
C LEU A 162 -14.43 12.29 -5.66
N ALA A 163 -14.58 13.34 -4.84
CA ALA A 163 -15.80 14.13 -4.79
C ALA A 163 -16.12 14.78 -6.15
N ALA A 164 -15.11 15.34 -6.82
CA ALA A 164 -15.30 15.89 -8.17
C ALA A 164 -15.55 14.80 -9.22
N GLY A 165 -14.93 13.63 -9.07
CA GLY A 165 -15.19 12.47 -9.92
C GLY A 165 -16.66 12.05 -9.84
N TYR A 166 -17.20 11.85 -8.64
CA TYR A 166 -18.61 11.50 -8.45
C TYR A 166 -19.57 12.62 -8.94
N ALA A 167 -19.25 13.89 -8.67
CA ALA A 167 -20.06 15.01 -9.18
C ALA A 167 -20.15 14.97 -10.72
N TYR A 168 -19.04 14.75 -11.42
CA TYR A 168 -19.03 14.62 -12.87
C TYR A 168 -19.86 13.44 -13.39
N LEU A 169 -19.81 12.29 -12.69
CA LEU A 169 -20.60 11.11 -13.07
C LEU A 169 -22.10 11.29 -12.82
N ASP A 170 -22.48 12.20 -11.94
CA ASP A 170 -23.88 12.45 -11.55
C ASP A 170 -24.54 13.60 -12.32
N GLU A 171 -23.80 14.37 -13.10
CA GLU A 171 -24.32 15.33 -14.08
C GLU A 171 -25.05 14.63 -15.25
#